data_ed91def3ab31ec3f6996220f53903bb2
#
_entry.id   ed91def3ab31ec3f6996220f53903bb2
#
_cell.length_a   1.000
_cell.length_b   1.000
_cell.length_c   1.000
_cell.angle_alpha   90.00
_cell.angle_beta   90.00
_cell.angle_gamma   90.00
#
_symmetry.space_group_name_H-M   'P 1'
#
loop_
_entity.id
_entity.type
_entity.pdbx_description
1 polymer ?
#
loop_
_entity_poly.entity_id
_entity_poly.type
_entity_poly.pdbx_seq_one_letter_code
_entity_poly.pdbx_strand_id
1 'polypeptide(L)'
;AIENSDNSSVVSFQPVSFPGRDQFIDEKKKKKQRYTLTHMVHDVKNQLGVTEPMRDWFPLSGMGPFSDLTDLLIDHNAKFGAVNCGCHPSCGVGTILFVNKKTKQMVPLLEFLDLEQFAKDVTVITDGNLPKPIAMAQTAIALIRNFRPERAPNGYDLLTLFRQFLSQTGARGNKVGEFESDATEFDWRVLFVAGMWFQDLFTYDFRRTEMCIIPYG
;
A
#
# COMPACT_ATOMS: atom_id res chain seq x y z
N ALA A 1 -5.88 -15.68 -8.52
CA ALA A 1 -4.82 -14.72 -8.86
C ALA A 1 -3.52 -15.07 -8.13
N ILE A 2 -3.55 -15.29 -6.82
CA ILE A 2 -2.34 -15.53 -6.01
C ILE A 2 -1.64 -16.85 -6.37
N GLU A 3 -2.42 -17.89 -6.64
CA GLU A 3 -1.89 -19.23 -6.95
C GLU A 3 -1.35 -19.35 -8.38
N ASN A 4 -1.96 -18.62 -9.32
CA ASN A 4 -1.76 -18.85 -10.75
C ASN A 4 -0.96 -17.74 -11.46
N SER A 5 -0.52 -16.72 -10.76
CA SER A 5 0.20 -15.61 -11.38
C SER A 5 1.36 -15.14 -10.53
N ASP A 6 2.55 -15.50 -10.93
CA ASP A 6 3.77 -14.96 -10.34
C ASP A 6 4.06 -13.52 -10.83
N ASN A 7 3.34 -13.05 -11.83
CA ASN A 7 3.51 -11.75 -12.47
C ASN A 7 2.58 -10.65 -11.91
N SER A 8 1.65 -10.99 -11.02
CA SER A 8 0.75 -9.99 -10.43
C SER A 8 1.37 -9.37 -9.19
N SER A 9 1.64 -8.06 -9.23
CA SER A 9 2.13 -7.27 -8.10
C SER A 9 1.01 -6.52 -7.37
N VAL A 10 -0.14 -6.34 -8.00
CA VAL A 10 -1.28 -5.59 -7.45
C VAL A 10 -2.58 -6.31 -7.72
N VAL A 11 -3.46 -6.35 -6.71
CA VAL A 11 -4.87 -6.70 -6.84
C VAL A 11 -5.69 -5.54 -6.31
N SER A 12 -6.50 -4.93 -7.16
CA SER A 12 -7.35 -3.80 -6.78
C SER A 12 -8.81 -4.20 -6.86
N PHE A 13 -9.54 -3.98 -5.76
CA PHE A 13 -10.97 -4.14 -5.66
C PHE A 13 -11.66 -2.79 -5.74
N GLN A 14 -12.75 -2.74 -6.44
CA GLN A 14 -13.59 -1.56 -6.52
C GLN A 14 -15.01 -1.93 -6.06
N PRO A 15 -15.32 -1.73 -4.78
CA PRO A 15 -16.67 -1.95 -4.28
C PRO A 15 -17.70 -1.15 -5.09
N VAL A 16 -18.86 -1.74 -5.30
CA VAL A 16 -19.94 -1.09 -6.03
C VAL A 16 -20.35 0.21 -5.34
N SER A 17 -20.44 1.27 -6.11
CA SER A 17 -21.04 2.56 -5.73
C SER A 17 -22.23 2.83 -6.62
N PHE A 18 -23.18 3.64 -6.14
CA PHE A 18 -24.38 4.05 -6.88
C PHE A 18 -24.26 5.52 -7.29
N PRO A 19 -23.38 5.86 -8.26
CA PRO A 19 -23.20 7.24 -8.70
C PRO A 19 -24.36 7.70 -9.58
N GLY A 20 -24.69 8.97 -9.50
CA GLY A 20 -25.62 9.61 -10.43
C GLY A 20 -27.10 9.41 -10.09
N ARG A 21 -27.93 9.61 -11.11
CA ARG A 21 -29.40 9.60 -11.00
C ARG A 21 -29.93 8.18 -11.15
N ASP A 22 -29.68 7.33 -10.16
CA ASP A 22 -30.16 5.96 -10.19
C ASP A 22 -31.63 5.90 -9.72
N GLN A 23 -32.51 6.46 -10.55
CA GLN A 23 -33.96 6.63 -10.29
C GLN A 23 -34.70 5.29 -10.21
N PHE A 24 -34.09 4.21 -10.69
CA PHE A 24 -34.73 2.90 -10.83
C PHE A 24 -34.34 1.90 -9.73
N ILE A 25 -33.49 2.27 -8.78
CA ILE A 25 -33.08 1.38 -7.70
C ILE A 25 -33.85 1.76 -6.42
N ASP A 26 -34.72 0.86 -5.97
CA ASP A 26 -35.41 0.97 -4.69
C ASP A 26 -34.39 1.06 -3.54
N GLU A 27 -34.65 1.91 -2.54
CA GLU A 27 -33.79 2.08 -1.38
C GLU A 27 -33.52 0.78 -0.62
N LYS A 28 -34.48 -0.14 -0.57
CA LYS A 28 -34.29 -1.47 0.03
C LYS A 28 -33.26 -2.28 -0.74
N LYS A 29 -33.30 -2.21 -2.08
CA LYS A 29 -32.32 -2.89 -2.95
C LYS A 29 -30.94 -2.29 -2.82
N LYS A 30 -30.83 -0.95 -2.78
CA LYS A 30 -29.57 -0.25 -2.53
C LYS A 30 -28.96 -0.66 -1.20
N LYS A 31 -29.74 -0.65 -0.12
CA LYS A 31 -29.30 -1.04 1.21
C LYS A 31 -28.80 -2.49 1.27
N LYS A 32 -29.45 -3.39 0.53
CA LYS A 32 -29.08 -4.80 0.43
C LYS A 32 -27.80 -5.03 -0.40
N GLN A 33 -27.58 -4.21 -1.42
CA GLN A 33 -26.45 -4.34 -2.35
C GLN A 33 -25.22 -3.50 -1.94
N ARG A 34 -25.36 -2.69 -0.91
CA ARG A 34 -24.26 -1.85 -0.43
C ARG A 34 -23.10 -2.70 0.06
N TYR A 35 -21.96 -2.51 -0.56
CA TYR A 35 -20.73 -3.19 -0.22
C TYR A 35 -19.64 -2.14 0.08
N THR A 36 -19.11 -2.15 1.29
CA THR A 36 -18.14 -1.16 1.77
C THR A 36 -16.73 -1.72 1.80
N LEU A 37 -15.73 -0.86 1.98
CA LEU A 37 -14.34 -1.29 2.19
C LEU A 37 -14.21 -2.24 3.39
N THR A 38 -14.98 -2.03 4.44
CA THR A 38 -15.00 -2.93 5.61
C THR A 38 -15.49 -4.32 5.23
N HIS A 39 -16.57 -4.43 4.44
CA HIS A 39 -17.02 -5.74 3.94
C HIS A 39 -15.93 -6.42 3.12
N MET A 40 -15.28 -5.68 2.21
CA MET A 40 -14.18 -6.19 1.39
C MET A 40 -13.03 -6.74 2.25
N VAL A 41 -12.59 -5.99 3.24
CA VAL A 41 -11.49 -6.40 4.13
C VAL A 41 -11.83 -7.69 4.86
N HIS A 42 -13.06 -7.80 5.38
CA HIS A 42 -13.53 -9.02 6.05
C HIS A 42 -13.67 -10.20 5.09
N ASP A 43 -14.15 -9.97 3.87
CA ASP A 43 -14.28 -11.03 2.87
C ASP A 43 -12.91 -11.52 2.40
N VAL A 44 -11.93 -10.62 2.24
CA VAL A 44 -10.54 -11.02 1.94
C VAL A 44 -9.96 -11.84 3.08
N LYS A 45 -10.16 -11.41 4.34
CA LYS A 45 -9.78 -12.22 5.51
C LYS A 45 -10.39 -13.61 5.47
N ASN A 46 -11.71 -13.70 5.26
CA ASN A 46 -12.43 -14.96 5.26
C ASN A 46 -11.98 -15.90 4.14
N GLN A 47 -11.56 -15.36 2.99
CA GLN A 47 -11.09 -16.16 1.86
C GLN A 47 -9.61 -16.55 1.97
N LEU A 48 -8.75 -15.68 2.46
CA LEU A 48 -7.31 -15.92 2.53
C LEU A 48 -6.86 -16.51 3.88
N GLY A 49 -7.54 -16.19 4.97
CA GLY A 49 -7.20 -16.66 6.31
C GLY A 49 -5.92 -16.09 6.92
N VAL A 50 -5.26 -15.13 6.25
CA VAL A 50 -3.92 -14.66 6.65
C VAL A 50 -3.88 -13.21 7.10
N THR A 51 -4.92 -12.42 6.85
CA THR A 51 -4.96 -11.00 7.24
C THR A 51 -5.90 -10.77 8.41
N GLU A 52 -5.51 -9.87 9.31
CA GLU A 52 -6.38 -9.36 10.37
C GLU A 52 -6.82 -7.92 10.04
N PRO A 53 -8.15 -7.66 9.96
CA PRO A 53 -8.68 -6.38 9.49
C PRO A 53 -8.12 -5.16 10.19
N MET A 54 -7.98 -5.23 11.52
CA MET A 54 -7.52 -4.09 12.31
C MET A 54 -6.00 -3.95 12.41
N ARG A 55 -5.25 -5.00 12.07
CA ARG A 55 -3.79 -4.99 12.14
C ARG A 55 -3.15 -4.75 10.79
N ASP A 56 -3.65 -5.44 9.74
CA ASP A 56 -2.92 -5.61 8.49
C ASP A 56 -3.39 -4.68 7.37
N TRP A 57 -4.46 -3.91 7.61
CA TRP A 57 -5.01 -2.99 6.63
C TRP A 57 -4.80 -1.54 7.07
N PHE A 58 -4.39 -0.71 6.15
CA PHE A 58 -4.12 0.71 6.37
C PHE A 58 -4.80 1.58 5.31
N PRO A 59 -5.14 2.83 5.64
CA PRO A 59 -5.63 3.79 4.65
C PRO A 59 -4.58 4.04 3.57
N LEU A 60 -4.97 4.11 2.31
CA LEU A 60 -4.03 4.39 1.20
C LEU A 60 -3.33 5.74 1.37
N SER A 61 -3.97 6.71 2.00
CA SER A 61 -3.36 7.99 2.36
C SER A 61 -2.15 7.87 3.29
N GLY A 62 -2.02 6.76 4.02
CA GLY A 62 -0.86 6.47 4.86
C GLY A 62 0.42 6.17 4.08
N MET A 63 0.33 6.03 2.75
CA MET A 63 1.50 5.84 1.87
C MET A 63 2.22 7.16 1.52
N GLY A 64 1.65 8.31 1.84
CA GLY A 64 2.24 9.62 1.55
C GLY A 64 3.71 9.75 1.96
N PRO A 65 4.08 9.48 3.22
CA PRO A 65 5.47 9.58 3.69
C PRO A 65 6.45 8.75 2.86
N PHE A 66 6.04 7.59 2.35
CA PHE A 66 6.89 6.75 1.51
C PHE A 66 7.07 7.30 0.09
N SER A 67 6.08 8.04 -0.41
CA SER A 67 6.20 8.80 -1.64
C SER A 67 7.25 9.91 -1.49
N ASP A 68 7.16 10.69 -0.41
CA ASP A 68 8.09 11.77 -0.12
C ASP A 68 9.53 11.24 0.07
N LEU A 69 9.67 10.10 0.73
CA LEU A 69 10.95 9.41 0.86
C LEU A 69 11.51 8.96 -0.50
N THR A 70 10.64 8.43 -1.36
CA THR A 70 11.02 8.01 -2.71
C THR A 70 11.56 9.20 -3.50
N ASP A 71 10.88 10.34 -3.45
CA ASP A 71 11.34 11.55 -4.10
C ASP A 71 12.69 12.03 -3.56
N LEU A 72 12.84 12.04 -2.24
CA LEU A 72 14.12 12.41 -1.60
C LEU A 72 15.27 11.50 -2.03
N LEU A 73 15.01 10.21 -2.24
CA LEU A 73 16.04 9.22 -2.60
C LEU A 73 16.35 9.17 -4.11
N ILE A 74 15.36 9.48 -4.97
CA ILE A 74 15.55 9.45 -6.43
C ILE A 74 16.05 10.80 -6.93
N ASP A 75 15.30 11.84 -6.71
CA ASP A 75 15.59 13.18 -7.20
C ASP A 75 14.95 14.24 -6.30
N HIS A 76 15.79 15.05 -5.63
CA HIS A 76 15.35 16.18 -4.82
C HIS A 76 14.52 17.23 -5.59
N ASN A 77 14.54 17.20 -6.91
CA ASN A 77 13.79 18.11 -7.78
C ASN A 77 12.53 17.50 -8.33
N ALA A 78 12.19 16.24 -7.96
CA ALA A 78 10.93 15.64 -8.37
C ALA A 78 9.77 16.47 -7.81
N LYS A 79 8.96 17.05 -8.72
CA LYS A 79 7.83 17.90 -8.33
C LYS A 79 6.58 17.11 -7.96
N PHE A 80 6.58 15.83 -8.28
CA PHE A 80 5.44 14.94 -8.04
C PHE A 80 5.95 13.60 -7.52
N GLY A 81 5.39 13.16 -6.40
CA GLY A 81 5.69 11.86 -5.84
C GLY A 81 5.35 10.71 -6.79
N ALA A 82 6.24 9.75 -6.88
CA ALA A 82 6.05 8.56 -7.72
C ALA A 82 4.77 7.77 -7.35
N VAL A 83 4.31 7.89 -6.11
CA VAL A 83 3.10 7.24 -5.59
C VAL A 83 2.36 8.23 -4.69
N ASN A 84 1.89 9.33 -5.23
CA ASN A 84 1.09 10.26 -4.43
C ASN A 84 -0.39 9.93 -4.55
N CYS A 85 -0.95 9.33 -3.50
CA CYS A 85 -2.39 9.17 -3.38
C CYS A 85 -2.94 10.30 -2.50
N GLY A 86 -3.36 11.41 -3.11
CA GLY A 86 -4.06 12.49 -2.43
C GLY A 86 -5.47 12.09 -1.98
N CYS A 87 -5.62 10.86 -1.52
CA CYS A 87 -6.91 10.32 -1.09
C CYS A 87 -7.19 10.64 0.37
N HIS A 88 -8.45 10.96 0.67
CA HIS A 88 -8.91 10.97 2.06
C HIS A 88 -8.79 9.57 2.68
N PRO A 89 -8.48 9.42 3.98
CA PRO A 89 -8.31 8.10 4.63
C PRO A 89 -9.46 7.12 4.42
N SER A 90 -10.70 7.61 4.26
CA SER A 90 -11.87 6.77 4.01
C SER A 90 -12.12 6.44 2.52
N CYS A 91 -11.25 6.87 1.60
CA CYS A 91 -11.41 6.57 0.17
C CYS A 91 -10.92 5.18 -0.21
N GLY A 92 -9.89 4.69 0.46
CA GLY A 92 -9.31 3.41 0.13
C GLY A 92 -8.49 2.82 1.27
N VAL A 93 -8.40 1.51 1.25
CA VAL A 93 -7.58 0.73 2.18
C VAL A 93 -6.71 -0.25 1.40
N GLY A 94 -5.57 -0.60 1.95
CA GLY A 94 -4.66 -1.57 1.36
C GLY A 94 -3.95 -2.41 2.39
N THR A 95 -3.41 -3.52 1.91
CA THR A 95 -2.48 -4.36 2.64
C THR A 95 -1.36 -4.83 1.72
N ILE A 96 -0.20 -5.08 2.29
CA ILE A 96 0.95 -5.61 1.58
C ILE A 96 1.19 -7.03 2.07
N LEU A 97 1.16 -7.99 1.15
CA LEU A 97 1.40 -9.40 1.42
C LEU A 97 2.73 -9.84 0.81
N PHE A 98 3.51 -10.56 1.58
CA PHE A 98 4.66 -11.30 1.09
C PHE A 98 4.19 -12.72 0.75
N VAL A 99 4.35 -13.09 -0.50
CA VAL A 99 3.90 -14.39 -1.02
C VAL A 99 5.11 -15.20 -1.44
N ASN A 100 5.31 -16.36 -0.83
CA ASN A 100 6.37 -17.27 -1.23
C ASN A 100 6.05 -17.87 -2.62
N LYS A 101 6.99 -17.76 -3.55
CA LYS A 101 6.79 -18.22 -4.94
C LYS A 101 6.57 -19.72 -5.05
N LYS A 102 7.22 -20.51 -4.19
CA LYS A 102 7.18 -21.98 -4.23
C LYS A 102 6.02 -22.53 -3.40
N THR A 103 5.94 -22.13 -2.12
CA THR A 103 4.97 -22.69 -1.17
C THR A 103 3.62 -22.00 -1.18
N LYS A 104 3.55 -20.82 -1.80
CA LYS A 104 2.36 -19.93 -1.81
C LYS A 104 1.94 -19.46 -0.39
N GLN A 105 2.80 -19.66 0.60
CA GLN A 105 2.61 -19.08 1.93
C GLN A 105 2.52 -17.55 1.82
N MET A 106 1.63 -16.95 2.59
CA MET A 106 1.42 -15.50 2.63
C MET A 106 1.66 -14.98 4.04
N VAL A 107 2.37 -13.84 4.14
CA VAL A 107 2.62 -13.15 5.41
C VAL A 107 2.36 -11.65 5.20
N PRO A 108 1.47 -11.02 5.97
CA PRO A 108 1.26 -9.58 5.91
C PRO A 108 2.50 -8.81 6.36
N LEU A 109 2.82 -7.71 5.68
CA LEU A 109 3.95 -6.83 6.04
C LEU A 109 3.83 -6.33 7.49
N LEU A 110 2.63 -5.94 7.90
CA LEU A 110 2.38 -5.35 9.22
C LEU A 110 2.54 -6.35 10.37
N GLU A 111 2.66 -7.62 10.07
CA GLU A 111 2.99 -8.62 11.08
C GLU A 111 4.43 -8.47 11.58
N PHE A 112 5.36 -8.16 10.68
CA PHE A 112 6.78 -8.06 10.99
C PHE A 112 7.40 -6.66 10.83
N LEU A 113 6.61 -5.66 10.40
CA LEU A 113 7.01 -4.25 10.34
C LEU A 113 5.95 -3.37 11.00
N ASP A 114 6.37 -2.55 11.96
CA ASP A 114 5.53 -1.48 12.50
C ASP A 114 5.46 -0.32 11.49
N LEU A 115 4.53 -0.45 10.53
CA LEU A 115 4.42 0.49 9.42
C LEU A 115 4.02 1.89 9.88
N GLU A 116 3.20 1.99 10.94
CA GLU A 116 2.76 3.30 11.46
C GLU A 116 3.93 4.07 12.06
N GLN A 117 4.73 3.42 12.92
CA GLN A 117 5.89 4.06 13.50
C GLN A 117 6.97 4.32 12.44
N PHE A 118 7.16 3.40 11.51
CA PHE A 118 8.09 3.58 10.40
C PHE A 118 7.69 4.78 9.51
N ALA A 119 6.40 4.97 9.22
CA ALA A 119 5.91 6.14 8.49
C ALA A 119 6.19 7.46 9.24
N LYS A 120 6.03 7.49 10.57
CA LYS A 120 6.39 8.66 11.40
C LYS A 120 7.89 8.97 11.34
N ASP A 121 8.72 7.93 11.46
CA ASP A 121 10.18 8.08 11.35
C ASP A 121 10.58 8.60 9.95
N VAL A 122 9.95 8.09 8.89
CA VAL A 122 10.16 8.54 7.51
C VAL A 122 9.76 10.00 7.33
N THR A 123 8.63 10.43 7.88
CA THR A 123 8.20 11.85 7.84
C THR A 123 9.25 12.77 8.44
N VAL A 124 9.82 12.39 9.58
CA VAL A 124 10.90 13.19 10.21
C VAL A 124 12.13 13.26 9.31
N ILE A 125 12.48 12.18 8.60
CA ILE A 125 13.61 12.14 7.68
C ILE A 125 13.38 13.05 6.48
N THR A 126 12.19 13.01 5.89
CA THR A 126 11.84 13.80 4.70
C THR A 126 11.73 15.29 5.03
N ASP A 127 11.11 15.64 6.16
CA ASP A 127 11.00 17.03 6.63
C ASP A 127 12.38 17.66 6.96
N GLY A 128 13.33 16.81 7.35
CA GLY A 128 14.71 17.24 7.63
C GLY A 128 15.51 17.70 6.42
N ASN A 129 15.00 17.45 5.19
CA ASN A 129 15.67 17.78 3.92
C ASN A 129 17.17 17.45 3.90
N LEU A 130 17.47 16.25 4.38
CA LEU A 130 18.85 15.78 4.58
C LEU A 130 19.50 15.37 3.26
N PRO A 131 20.84 15.48 3.15
CA PRO A 131 21.56 14.88 2.03
C PRO A 131 21.25 13.40 1.87
N LYS A 132 21.09 12.95 0.63
CA LYS A 132 20.68 11.57 0.28
C LYS A 132 21.41 10.47 1.10
N PRO A 133 22.76 10.49 1.27
CA PRO A 133 23.44 9.46 2.04
C PRO A 133 22.99 9.40 3.51
N ILE A 134 22.71 10.57 4.10
CA ILE A 134 22.27 10.68 5.50
C ILE A 134 20.82 10.19 5.60
N ALA A 135 19.95 10.60 4.68
CA ALA A 135 18.57 10.13 4.62
C ALA A 135 18.51 8.61 4.45
N MET A 136 19.35 8.02 3.59
CA MET A 136 19.44 6.57 3.43
C MET A 136 19.86 5.87 4.73
N ALA A 137 20.88 6.39 5.41
CA ALA A 137 21.34 5.82 6.67
C ALA A 137 20.25 5.89 7.77
N GLN A 138 19.58 7.04 7.88
CA GLN A 138 18.47 7.20 8.83
C GLN A 138 17.28 6.29 8.49
N THR A 139 16.95 6.13 7.22
CA THR A 139 15.90 5.19 6.78
C THR A 139 16.26 3.75 7.15
N ALA A 140 17.52 3.35 6.96
CA ALA A 140 17.98 2.03 7.38
C ALA A 140 17.83 1.83 8.90
N ILE A 141 18.20 2.82 9.71
CA ILE A 141 18.05 2.80 11.17
C ILE A 141 16.57 2.72 11.55
N ALA A 142 15.72 3.54 10.93
CA ALA A 142 14.28 3.51 11.15
C ALA A 142 13.70 2.14 10.84
N LEU A 143 14.11 1.52 9.72
CA LEU A 143 13.67 0.19 9.35
C LEU A 143 14.11 -0.86 10.38
N ILE A 144 15.36 -0.82 10.86
CA ILE A 144 15.88 -1.72 11.92
C ILE A 144 15.02 -1.61 13.18
N ARG A 145 14.68 -0.39 13.60
CA ARG A 145 13.92 -0.15 14.83
C ARG A 145 12.50 -0.68 14.79
N ASN A 146 11.91 -0.68 13.59
CA ASN A 146 10.50 -1.05 13.40
C ASN A 146 10.32 -2.49 12.87
N PHE A 147 11.40 -3.20 12.57
CA PHE A 147 11.37 -4.58 12.07
C PHE A 147 11.34 -5.58 13.24
N ARG A 148 10.49 -6.61 13.09
CA ARG A 148 10.29 -7.70 14.06
C ARG A 148 10.76 -9.01 13.43
N PRO A 149 12.04 -9.38 13.60
CA PRO A 149 12.61 -10.54 12.89
C PRO A 149 11.96 -11.87 13.26
N GLU A 150 11.43 -11.99 14.49
CA GLU A 150 10.77 -13.20 14.96
C GLU A 150 9.42 -13.49 14.28
N ARG A 151 8.88 -12.50 13.59
CA ARG A 151 7.61 -12.60 12.83
C ARG A 151 7.81 -12.52 11.32
N ALA A 152 9.03 -12.26 10.89
CA ALA A 152 9.35 -12.19 9.48
C ALA A 152 9.23 -13.58 8.82
N PRO A 153 8.91 -13.62 7.52
CA PRO A 153 8.89 -14.87 6.78
C PRO A 153 10.24 -15.59 6.81
N ASN A 154 10.23 -16.91 6.82
CA ASN A 154 11.45 -17.71 6.84
C ASN A 154 12.38 -17.35 5.67
N GLY A 155 13.65 -17.08 6.00
CA GLY A 155 14.65 -16.68 5.00
C GLY A 155 14.52 -15.21 4.54
N TYR A 156 13.64 -14.42 5.17
CA TYR A 156 13.44 -13.03 4.87
C TYR A 156 13.99 -12.16 6.01
N ASP A 157 15.18 -11.66 5.82
CA ASP A 157 15.86 -10.81 6.79
C ASP A 157 15.71 -9.31 6.48
N LEU A 158 16.18 -8.49 7.41
CA LEU A 158 16.16 -7.04 7.27
C LEU A 158 16.92 -6.53 6.04
N LEU A 159 18.03 -7.18 5.68
CA LEU A 159 18.83 -6.78 4.53
C LEU A 159 18.06 -7.04 3.22
N THR A 160 17.35 -8.17 3.15
CA THR A 160 16.48 -8.52 2.04
C THR A 160 15.33 -7.52 1.90
N LEU A 161 14.68 -7.15 3.02
CA LEU A 161 13.64 -6.13 3.03
C LEU A 161 14.17 -4.78 2.52
N PHE A 162 15.34 -4.36 3.01
CA PHE A 162 15.95 -3.09 2.63
C PHE A 162 16.36 -3.08 1.14
N ARG A 163 16.95 -4.16 0.63
CA ARG A 163 17.27 -4.30 -0.80
C ARG A 163 16.02 -4.25 -1.67
N GLN A 164 14.97 -4.94 -1.27
CA GLN A 164 13.71 -4.95 -1.99
C GLN A 164 13.06 -3.56 -1.98
N PHE A 165 13.06 -2.86 -0.85
CA PHE A 165 12.60 -1.48 -0.75
C PHE A 165 13.39 -0.55 -1.69
N LEU A 166 14.72 -0.60 -1.67
CA LEU A 166 15.57 0.22 -2.55
C LEU A 166 15.37 -0.12 -4.03
N SER A 167 15.12 -1.38 -4.39
CA SER A 167 14.88 -1.76 -5.79
C SER A 167 13.57 -1.17 -6.31
N GLN A 168 12.54 -1.12 -5.47
CA GLN A 168 11.24 -0.55 -5.84
C GLN A 168 11.24 0.98 -5.92
N THR A 169 12.10 1.64 -5.14
CA THR A 169 12.22 3.10 -5.16
C THR A 169 13.10 3.64 -6.29
N GLY A 170 13.62 2.79 -7.17
CA GLY A 170 14.55 3.23 -8.23
C GLY A 170 15.88 3.77 -7.74
N ALA A 171 16.16 3.69 -6.43
CA ALA A 171 17.40 4.21 -5.82
C ALA A 171 18.68 3.56 -6.36
N ARG A 172 18.57 2.44 -7.09
CA ARG A 172 19.67 1.77 -7.81
C ARG A 172 19.93 2.32 -9.20
N GLY A 173 19.25 3.40 -9.61
CA GLY A 173 19.45 4.01 -10.93
C GLY A 173 18.57 3.41 -12.04
N ASN A 174 17.69 2.50 -11.73
CA ASN A 174 16.67 2.02 -12.66
C ASN A 174 15.57 3.07 -12.80
N LYS A 175 15.03 3.24 -14.00
CA LYS A 175 13.92 4.17 -14.21
C LYS A 175 12.71 3.72 -13.41
N VAL A 176 12.02 4.66 -12.77
CA VAL A 176 10.74 4.41 -12.10
C VAL A 176 9.77 3.78 -13.11
N GLY A 177 9.27 2.59 -12.81
CA GLY A 177 8.35 1.86 -13.69
C GLY A 177 9.00 0.76 -14.55
N GLU A 178 10.32 0.70 -14.66
CA GLU A 178 10.99 -0.53 -15.09
C GLU A 178 11.03 -1.49 -13.90
N PHE A 179 9.94 -2.21 -13.73
CA PHE A 179 9.92 -3.43 -12.92
C PHE A 179 10.73 -4.52 -13.66
N GLU A 180 12.01 -4.29 -13.91
CA GLU A 180 12.93 -5.41 -14.00
C GLU A 180 12.97 -5.98 -12.58
N SER A 181 12.02 -6.85 -12.35
CA SER A 181 12.08 -7.77 -11.26
C SER A 181 13.36 -8.57 -11.44
N ASP A 182 14.38 -8.32 -10.62
CA ASP A 182 15.23 -9.40 -10.13
C ASP A 182 14.33 -10.35 -9.30
N ALA A 183 13.14 -10.60 -9.85
CA ALA A 183 12.09 -11.45 -9.31
C ALA A 183 12.58 -12.89 -9.14
N THR A 184 13.74 -13.21 -9.72
CA THR A 184 14.41 -14.50 -9.59
C THR A 184 15.28 -14.58 -8.33
N GLU A 185 15.77 -13.46 -7.79
CA GLU A 185 16.70 -13.47 -6.65
C GLU A 185 16.00 -13.74 -5.30
N PHE A 186 14.71 -13.43 -5.17
CA PHE A 186 13.98 -13.58 -3.91
C PHE A 186 12.93 -14.69 -4.00
N ASP A 187 12.90 -15.57 -2.99
CA ASP A 187 11.84 -16.58 -2.86
C ASP A 187 10.47 -15.98 -2.55
N TRP A 188 10.44 -14.74 -2.08
CA TRP A 188 9.23 -14.00 -1.72
C TRP A 188 8.96 -12.86 -2.70
N ARG A 189 7.72 -12.76 -3.17
CA ARG A 189 7.24 -11.62 -3.95
C ARG A 189 6.32 -10.75 -3.12
N VAL A 190 6.28 -9.47 -3.43
CA VAL A 190 5.34 -8.51 -2.83
C VAL A 190 4.06 -8.48 -3.64
N LEU A 191 2.93 -8.57 -2.96
CA LEU A 191 1.59 -8.39 -3.53
C LEU A 191 0.87 -7.29 -2.76
N PHE A 192 0.54 -6.21 -3.44
CA PHE A 192 -0.30 -5.17 -2.89
C PHE A 192 -1.77 -5.49 -3.16
N VAL A 193 -2.57 -5.56 -2.11
CA VAL A 193 -4.02 -5.77 -2.20
C VAL A 193 -4.71 -4.53 -1.69
N ALA A 194 -5.50 -3.89 -2.53
CA ALA A 194 -6.15 -2.63 -2.19
C ALA A 194 -7.61 -2.61 -2.61
N GLY A 195 -8.38 -1.76 -1.96
CA GLY A 195 -9.72 -1.40 -2.36
C GLY A 195 -9.91 0.10 -2.32
N MET A 196 -10.55 0.62 -3.34
CA MET A 196 -10.92 2.03 -3.42
C MET A 196 -12.42 2.14 -3.64
N TRP A 197 -13.06 2.99 -2.84
CA TRP A 197 -14.50 3.16 -2.89
C TRP A 197 -14.86 4.58 -3.33
N PHE A 198 -15.62 4.68 -4.41
CA PHE A 198 -16.13 5.96 -4.87
C PHE A 198 -17.34 6.39 -4.03
N GLN A 199 -17.46 7.70 -3.87
CA GLN A 199 -18.62 8.30 -3.23
C GLN A 199 -19.88 8.05 -4.05
N ASP A 200 -20.98 7.89 -3.35
CA ASP A 200 -22.32 7.85 -3.92
C ASP A 200 -23.28 8.71 -3.09
N LEU A 201 -24.54 8.78 -3.50
CA LEU A 201 -25.58 9.57 -2.80
C LEU A 201 -25.78 9.18 -1.33
N PHE A 202 -25.34 7.99 -0.91
CA PHE A 202 -25.51 7.50 0.48
C PHE A 202 -24.32 7.83 1.36
N THR A 203 -23.18 8.13 0.77
CA THR A 203 -21.89 8.27 1.47
C THR A 203 -21.11 9.47 0.99
N TYR A 204 -21.85 10.50 0.67
CA TYR A 204 -21.26 11.74 0.22
C TYR A 204 -20.61 12.49 1.39
N ASP A 205 -19.31 12.74 1.30
CA ASP A 205 -18.55 13.51 2.27
C ASP A 205 -17.65 14.52 1.55
N PHE A 206 -17.95 15.80 1.69
CA PHE A 206 -17.19 16.89 1.06
C PHE A 206 -15.72 16.91 1.45
N ARG A 207 -15.37 16.48 2.67
CA ARG A 207 -13.98 16.44 3.13
C ARG A 207 -13.10 15.54 2.28
N ARG A 208 -13.70 14.54 1.63
CA ARG A 208 -12.98 13.66 0.71
C ARG A 208 -12.55 14.39 -0.56
N THR A 209 -13.28 15.42 -0.99
CA THR A 209 -12.96 16.20 -2.21
C THR A 209 -11.83 17.20 -1.97
N GLU A 210 -11.63 17.67 -0.75
CA GLU A 210 -10.56 18.63 -0.40
C GLU A 210 -9.15 18.05 -0.65
N MET A 211 -9.01 16.73 -0.51
CA MET A 211 -7.73 16.04 -0.66
C MET A 211 -7.62 15.25 -1.97
N CYS A 212 -8.67 15.25 -2.80
CA CYS A 212 -8.72 14.43 -3.99
C CYS A 212 -7.95 15.10 -5.14
N ILE A 213 -6.95 14.41 -5.67
CA ILE A 213 -6.17 14.86 -6.83
C ILE A 213 -6.71 14.26 -8.14
N ILE A 214 -7.77 13.45 -8.10
CA ILE A 214 -8.37 12.87 -9.29
C ILE A 214 -9.19 13.93 -10.00
N PRO A 215 -8.90 14.26 -11.27
CA PRO A 215 -9.71 15.21 -12.01
C PRO A 215 -11.12 14.65 -12.26
N TYR A 216 -12.11 15.43 -11.89
CA TYR A 216 -13.50 15.17 -12.26
C TYR A 216 -13.80 15.99 -13.51
N GLY A 217 -14.06 15.32 -14.61
CA GLY A 217 -14.52 15.92 -15.86
C GLY A 217 -16.03 15.88 -15.99
#